data_a1a4cab6b6e85828029b5d3d5f239971
#
_entry.id   a1a4cab6b6e85828029b5d3d5f239971
#
_cell.length_a   1.000
_cell.length_b   1.000
_cell.length_c   1.000
_cell.angle_alpha   90.00
_cell.angle_beta   90.00
_cell.angle_gamma   90.00
#
_symmetry.space_group_name_H-M   'P 1'
#
loop_
_entity.id
_entity.type
_entity.pdbx_description
1 polymer ?
#
loop_
_entity_poly.entity_id
_entity_poly.type
_entity_poly.pdbx_seq_one_letter_code
_entity_poly.pdbx_strand_id
1 'polypeptide(L)'
;VHSVKTQTDWFNNPVENSGLFAGAVISSANEELLVLTPEGAVEAADSIRVAFSDGTEVQGTIRQTDKLSGMAIVSVPTAELGRALLEEVKAIELGNSYSVKQGDLVIAIGGPAGMVHSTGYGAVSYIAKNVQMTDGMTRIIYSDLKSNAGTGTFLMNTAGQIIGWVTDEYKSEGSEDMTVAMAISDYKSILEKMSN
;
A
#
# COMPACT_ATOMS: atom_id res chain seq x y z
N VAL A 1 8.53 -4.20 1.03
CA VAL A 1 9.45 -3.22 0.41
C VAL A 1 10.40 -2.72 1.47
N HIS A 2 11.69 -2.91 1.26
CA HIS A 2 12.76 -2.47 2.12
C HIS A 2 13.47 -1.30 1.44
N SER A 3 13.45 -0.13 2.05
CA SER A 3 14.11 1.07 1.55
C SER A 3 15.29 1.44 2.42
N VAL A 4 16.36 1.92 1.80
CA VAL A 4 17.54 2.46 2.48
C VAL A 4 17.73 3.90 2.05
N LYS A 5 17.90 4.79 3.04
CA LYS A 5 18.19 6.22 2.85
C LYS A 5 19.47 6.55 3.58
N THR A 6 20.42 7.16 2.88
CA THR A 6 21.64 7.68 3.50
C THR A 6 21.44 9.15 3.81
N GLN A 7 21.57 9.51 5.06
CA GLN A 7 21.54 10.90 5.53
C GLN A 7 22.88 11.25 6.17
N THR A 8 23.21 12.52 6.24
CA THR A 8 24.37 12.96 7.02
C THR A 8 23.92 13.41 8.40
N ASP A 9 24.62 12.94 9.43
CA ASP A 9 24.42 13.41 10.79
C ASP A 9 24.95 14.87 10.97
N TRP A 10 24.76 15.40 12.17
CA TRP A 10 25.20 16.74 12.51
C TRP A 10 26.73 16.95 12.41
N PHE A 11 27.49 15.84 12.36
CA PHE A 11 28.95 15.83 12.20
C PHE A 11 29.39 15.49 10.77
N ASN A 12 28.45 15.49 9.81
CA ASN A 12 28.67 15.17 8.40
C ASN A 12 29.09 13.71 8.14
N ASN A 13 28.77 12.79 9.05
CA ASN A 13 28.97 11.35 8.83
C ASN A 13 27.73 10.76 8.13
N PRO A 14 27.91 9.82 7.19
CA PRO A 14 26.79 9.12 6.58
C PRO A 14 26.12 8.20 7.61
N VAL A 15 24.80 8.33 7.72
CA VAL A 15 23.94 7.46 8.55
C VAL A 15 22.91 6.82 7.64
N GLU A 16 22.89 5.48 7.61
CA GLU A 16 21.89 4.72 6.88
C GLU A 16 20.64 4.55 7.74
N ASN A 17 19.50 4.99 7.22
CA ASN A 17 18.19 4.74 7.77
C ASN A 17 17.47 3.73 6.88
N SER A 18 17.01 2.63 7.45
CA SER A 18 16.23 1.62 6.74
C SER A 18 14.77 1.65 7.16
N GLY A 19 13.88 1.57 6.18
CA GLY A 19 12.44 1.44 6.38
C GLY A 19 11.92 0.12 5.81
N LEU A 20 10.98 -0.50 6.50
CA LEU A 20 10.29 -1.69 6.03
C LEU A 20 8.81 -1.38 5.85
N PHE A 21 8.32 -1.53 4.61
CA PHE A 21 6.95 -1.23 4.22
C PHE A 21 6.29 -2.43 3.58
N ALA A 22 4.99 -2.57 3.78
CA ALA A 22 4.23 -3.56 3.05
C ALA A 22 4.03 -3.13 1.58
N GLY A 23 3.91 -4.12 0.72
CA GLY A 23 3.57 -3.94 -0.68
C GLY A 23 2.62 -5.03 -1.16
N ALA A 24 1.80 -4.71 -2.15
CA ALA A 24 0.91 -5.65 -2.80
C ALA A 24 1.27 -5.78 -4.27
N VAL A 25 1.47 -7.00 -4.75
CA VAL A 25 1.65 -7.25 -6.18
C VAL A 25 0.32 -7.03 -6.88
N ILE A 26 0.24 -6.03 -7.77
CA ILE A 26 -0.98 -5.65 -8.48
C ILE A 26 -0.96 -6.06 -9.95
N SER A 27 0.20 -6.38 -10.49
CA SER A 27 0.35 -6.86 -11.87
C SER A 27 1.56 -7.78 -11.99
N SER A 28 1.44 -8.74 -12.91
CA SER A 28 2.54 -9.60 -13.35
C SER A 28 2.46 -9.69 -14.88
N ALA A 29 3.20 -8.83 -15.56
CA ALA A 29 3.21 -8.73 -17.02
C ALA A 29 4.56 -8.19 -17.51
N ASN A 30 4.86 -8.41 -18.79
CA ASN A 30 6.07 -7.86 -19.44
C ASN A 30 7.38 -8.19 -18.71
N GLU A 31 7.49 -9.41 -18.14
CA GLU A 31 8.66 -9.85 -17.37
C GLU A 31 8.93 -9.03 -16.09
N GLU A 32 7.91 -8.34 -15.59
CA GLU A 32 7.97 -7.56 -14.35
C GLU A 32 6.80 -7.88 -13.41
N LEU A 33 7.07 -7.79 -12.11
CA LEU A 33 6.03 -7.65 -11.08
C LEU A 33 5.91 -6.19 -10.71
N LEU A 34 4.68 -5.68 -10.65
CA LEU A 34 4.40 -4.34 -10.16
C LEU A 34 3.86 -4.40 -8.74
N VAL A 35 4.57 -3.76 -7.83
CA VAL A 35 4.28 -3.76 -6.39
C VAL A 35 3.78 -2.37 -5.99
N LEU A 36 2.53 -2.31 -5.55
CA LEU A 36 1.93 -1.11 -4.97
C LEU A 36 2.39 -0.99 -3.51
N THR A 37 2.89 0.17 -3.12
CA THR A 37 3.40 0.45 -1.78
C THR A 37 3.16 1.92 -1.42
N PRO A 38 3.16 2.33 -0.14
CA PRO A 38 3.10 3.76 0.20
C PRO A 38 4.24 4.57 -0.42
N GLU A 39 3.96 5.81 -0.81
CA GLU A 39 4.98 6.72 -1.36
C GLU A 39 6.18 6.89 -0.40
N GLY A 40 5.93 6.94 0.91
CA GLY A 40 6.97 7.01 1.93
C GLY A 40 8.00 5.87 1.89
N ALA A 41 7.65 4.73 1.27
CA ALA A 41 8.57 3.62 1.07
C ALA A 41 9.67 3.93 0.04
N VAL A 42 9.42 4.85 -0.87
CA VAL A 42 10.32 5.17 -1.99
C VAL A 42 10.85 6.60 -1.95
N GLU A 43 10.22 7.48 -1.16
CA GLU A 43 10.59 8.87 -1.06
C GLU A 43 12.03 9.04 -0.57
N ALA A 44 12.87 9.66 -1.41
CA ALA A 44 14.30 9.88 -1.16
C ALA A 44 15.09 8.61 -0.79
N ALA A 45 14.64 7.42 -1.25
CA ALA A 45 15.37 6.18 -1.06
C ALA A 45 16.55 6.08 -2.04
N ASP A 46 17.73 5.74 -1.51
CA ASP A 46 18.93 5.49 -2.34
C ASP A 46 18.86 4.10 -2.97
N SER A 47 18.25 3.15 -2.28
CA SER A 47 17.99 1.81 -2.80
C SER A 47 16.68 1.25 -2.28
N ILE A 48 16.04 0.43 -3.12
CA ILE A 48 14.79 -0.24 -2.81
C ILE A 48 14.98 -1.73 -3.09
N ARG A 49 14.59 -2.56 -2.14
CA ARG A 49 14.51 -4.02 -2.29
C ARG A 49 13.11 -4.49 -1.98
N VAL A 50 12.66 -5.49 -2.70
CA VAL A 50 11.40 -6.18 -2.43
C VAL A 50 11.72 -7.55 -1.88
N ALA A 51 11.30 -7.78 -0.64
CA ALA A 51 11.41 -9.08 0.02
C ALA A 51 10.10 -9.85 -0.14
N PHE A 52 10.18 -11.09 -0.56
CA PHE A 52 9.06 -12.01 -0.74
C PHE A 52 8.92 -12.95 0.46
N SER A 53 7.82 -13.71 0.49
CA SER A 53 7.46 -14.61 1.61
C SER A 53 8.46 -15.75 1.83
N ASP A 54 9.18 -16.17 0.80
CA ASP A 54 10.22 -17.20 0.85
C ASP A 54 11.59 -16.68 1.32
N GLY A 55 11.70 -15.37 1.59
CA GLY A 55 12.93 -14.69 1.97
C GLY A 55 13.78 -14.22 0.78
N THR A 56 13.35 -14.42 -0.46
CA THR A 56 14.02 -13.86 -1.64
C THR A 56 13.91 -12.34 -1.60
N GLU A 57 15.04 -11.65 -1.76
CA GLU A 57 15.11 -10.19 -1.90
C GLU A 57 15.64 -9.82 -3.27
N VAL A 58 14.94 -8.96 -3.98
CA VAL A 58 15.30 -8.48 -5.32
C VAL A 58 15.31 -6.97 -5.35
N GLN A 59 16.22 -6.39 -6.15
CA GLN A 59 16.27 -4.97 -6.39
C GLN A 59 14.98 -4.49 -7.06
N GLY A 60 14.35 -3.48 -6.46
CA GLY A 60 13.19 -2.80 -7.04
C GLY A 60 13.58 -1.49 -7.69
N THR A 61 12.84 -1.10 -8.70
CA THR A 61 12.98 0.20 -9.37
C THR A 61 11.67 0.98 -9.25
N ILE A 62 11.76 2.26 -8.87
CA ILE A 62 10.58 3.12 -8.81
C ILE A 62 10.07 3.30 -10.24
N ARG A 63 8.85 2.84 -10.50
CA ARG A 63 8.20 3.08 -11.78
C ARG A 63 7.50 4.43 -11.79
N GLN A 64 6.70 4.69 -10.77
CA GLN A 64 5.99 5.96 -10.61
C GLN A 64 5.56 6.18 -9.18
N THR A 65 5.39 7.44 -8.82
CA THR A 65 4.80 7.89 -7.55
C THR A 65 3.64 8.82 -7.83
N ASP A 66 2.65 8.81 -6.94
CA ASP A 66 1.52 9.73 -6.99
C ASP A 66 1.24 10.29 -5.61
N LYS A 67 1.50 11.60 -5.44
CA LYS A 67 1.36 12.30 -4.15
C LYS A 67 -0.08 12.42 -3.69
N LEU A 68 -1.04 12.42 -4.62
CA LEU A 68 -2.46 12.57 -4.27
C LEU A 68 -3.00 11.30 -3.61
N SER A 69 -2.62 10.15 -4.13
CA SER A 69 -2.97 8.87 -3.53
C SER A 69 -2.05 8.47 -2.38
N GLY A 70 -0.87 9.10 -2.27
CA GLY A 70 0.18 8.71 -1.32
C GLY A 70 0.78 7.33 -1.63
N MET A 71 0.69 6.88 -2.90
CA MET A 71 1.11 5.56 -3.34
C MET A 71 2.22 5.63 -4.38
N ALA A 72 3.01 4.57 -4.43
CA ALA A 72 4.06 4.36 -5.41
C ALA A 72 3.95 2.96 -6.01
N ILE A 73 4.45 2.80 -7.24
CA ILE A 73 4.64 1.51 -7.89
C ILE A 73 6.13 1.24 -8.03
N VAL A 74 6.54 0.09 -7.51
CA VAL A 74 7.89 -0.46 -7.64
C VAL A 74 7.83 -1.64 -8.61
N SER A 75 8.68 -1.62 -9.62
CA SER A 75 8.87 -2.71 -10.57
C SER A 75 9.99 -3.63 -10.08
N VAL A 76 9.75 -4.94 -10.22
CA VAL A 76 10.70 -6.00 -9.90
C VAL A 76 10.84 -6.92 -11.12
N PRO A 77 12.05 -7.11 -11.69
CA PRO A 77 12.24 -7.99 -12.83
C PRO A 77 12.01 -9.47 -12.44
N THR A 78 11.16 -10.16 -13.20
CA THR A 78 10.86 -11.59 -12.94
C THR A 78 12.04 -12.50 -13.18
N ALA A 79 12.99 -12.09 -14.02
CA ALA A 79 14.22 -12.85 -14.30
C ALA A 79 15.09 -13.12 -13.06
N GLU A 80 14.97 -12.25 -12.04
CA GLU A 80 15.69 -12.40 -10.76
C GLU A 80 14.95 -13.29 -9.75
N LEU A 81 13.73 -13.73 -10.08
CA LEU A 81 12.89 -14.56 -9.21
C LEU A 81 13.00 -16.03 -9.59
N GLY A 82 13.09 -16.89 -8.59
CA GLY A 82 13.07 -18.34 -8.79
C GLY A 82 11.71 -18.79 -9.35
N ARG A 83 11.73 -19.84 -10.18
CA ARG A 83 10.52 -20.37 -10.82
C ARG A 83 9.42 -20.74 -9.81
N ALA A 84 9.79 -21.33 -8.67
CA ALA A 84 8.85 -21.71 -7.63
C ALA A 84 8.11 -20.48 -7.07
N LEU A 85 8.84 -19.37 -6.81
CA LEU A 85 8.27 -18.13 -6.33
C LEU A 85 7.34 -17.51 -7.38
N LEU A 86 7.72 -17.53 -8.67
CA LEU A 86 6.88 -17.01 -9.76
C LEU A 86 5.56 -17.77 -9.94
N GLU A 87 5.55 -19.07 -9.69
CA GLU A 87 4.34 -19.90 -9.74
C GLU A 87 3.40 -19.59 -8.54
N GLU A 88 3.96 -19.15 -7.41
CA GLU A 88 3.23 -18.84 -6.18
C GLU A 88 2.71 -17.40 -6.14
N VAL A 89 3.52 -16.43 -6.61
CA VAL A 89 3.17 -15.01 -6.61
C VAL A 89 2.05 -14.72 -7.62
N LYS A 90 0.96 -14.18 -7.12
CA LYS A 90 -0.17 -13.75 -7.96
C LYS A 90 -0.50 -12.30 -7.70
N ALA A 91 -0.87 -11.59 -8.77
CA ALA A 91 -1.39 -10.25 -8.64
C ALA A 91 -2.72 -10.28 -7.87
N ILE A 92 -2.84 -9.39 -6.89
CA ILE A 92 -4.06 -9.21 -6.14
C ILE A 92 -5.06 -8.38 -6.95
N GLU A 93 -6.32 -8.74 -6.89
CA GLU A 93 -7.37 -8.03 -7.60
C GLU A 93 -7.74 -6.71 -6.89
N LEU A 94 -7.91 -5.64 -7.66
CA LEU A 94 -8.46 -4.38 -7.18
C LEU A 94 -9.99 -4.43 -7.24
N GLY A 95 -10.61 -4.50 -6.07
CA GLY A 95 -12.06 -4.64 -5.90
C GLY A 95 -12.84 -3.37 -6.26
N ASN A 96 -14.15 -3.45 -6.15
CA ASN A 96 -15.06 -2.31 -6.34
C ASN A 96 -15.44 -1.70 -4.99
N SER A 97 -14.76 -0.64 -4.57
CA SER A 97 -15.06 0.05 -3.31
C SER A 97 -16.39 0.81 -3.33
N TYR A 98 -17.03 1.02 -4.50
CA TYR A 98 -18.36 1.62 -4.57
C TYR A 98 -19.48 0.68 -4.07
N SER A 99 -19.23 -0.61 -4.07
CA SER A 99 -20.18 -1.61 -3.57
C SER A 99 -20.09 -1.82 -2.05
N VAL A 100 -19.07 -1.30 -1.40
CA VAL A 100 -18.86 -1.41 0.05
C VAL A 100 -19.98 -0.69 0.81
N LYS A 101 -20.45 -1.32 1.89
CA LYS A 101 -21.54 -0.82 2.75
C LYS A 101 -21.13 -0.84 4.22
N GLN A 102 -21.81 -0.03 5.01
CA GLN A 102 -21.71 -0.11 6.47
C GLN A 102 -22.10 -1.52 6.96
N GLY A 103 -21.31 -2.05 7.89
CA GLY A 103 -21.45 -3.40 8.41
C GLY A 103 -20.72 -4.48 7.60
N ASP A 104 -20.20 -4.18 6.40
CA ASP A 104 -19.39 -5.13 5.65
C ASP A 104 -18.10 -5.44 6.43
N LEU A 105 -17.73 -6.74 6.46
CA LEU A 105 -16.47 -7.16 7.05
C LEU A 105 -15.29 -6.75 6.15
N VAL A 106 -14.23 -6.28 6.77
CA VAL A 106 -12.99 -5.87 6.12
C VAL A 106 -11.79 -6.51 6.79
N ILE A 107 -10.79 -6.78 5.98
CA ILE A 107 -9.52 -7.37 6.41
C ILE A 107 -8.42 -6.36 6.08
N ALA A 108 -7.61 -6.01 7.07
CA ALA A 108 -6.41 -5.23 6.87
C ALA A 108 -5.22 -6.17 6.73
N ILE A 109 -4.41 -5.95 5.71
CA ILE A 109 -3.19 -6.70 5.43
C ILE A 109 -2.03 -5.76 5.17
N GLY A 110 -0.84 -6.27 5.32
CA GLY A 110 0.40 -5.51 5.14
C GLY A 110 1.03 -5.19 6.47
N GLY A 111 0.72 -4.05 7.05
CA GLY A 111 1.30 -3.62 8.32
C GLY A 111 0.32 -3.04 9.34
N PRO A 112 -0.94 -3.55 9.49
CA PRO A 112 -1.93 -2.93 10.38
C PRO A 112 -1.47 -2.80 11.84
N ALA A 113 -0.66 -3.71 12.31
CA ALA A 113 -0.09 -3.66 13.68
C ALA A 113 1.26 -2.94 13.75
N GLY A 114 1.67 -2.20 12.72
CA GLY A 114 3.01 -1.62 12.62
C GLY A 114 4.10 -2.62 12.28
N MET A 115 3.74 -3.87 12.01
CA MET A 115 4.63 -4.95 11.59
C MET A 115 4.20 -5.47 10.23
N VAL A 116 5.11 -5.49 9.25
CA VAL A 116 4.83 -6.09 7.94
C VAL A 116 4.44 -7.56 8.09
N HIS A 117 3.56 -8.01 7.20
CA HIS A 117 2.90 -9.32 7.24
C HIS A 117 1.91 -9.51 8.38
N SER A 118 1.57 -8.46 9.13
CA SER A 118 0.47 -8.54 10.08
C SER A 118 -0.89 -8.46 9.38
N THR A 119 -1.92 -8.92 10.07
CA THR A 119 -3.30 -8.95 9.58
C THR A 119 -4.24 -8.50 10.68
N GLY A 120 -5.27 -7.76 10.34
CA GLY A 120 -6.36 -7.39 11.23
C GLY A 120 -7.70 -7.52 10.53
N TYR A 121 -8.79 -7.51 11.28
CA TYR A 121 -10.13 -7.52 10.71
C TYR A 121 -11.08 -6.69 11.55
N GLY A 122 -12.12 -6.19 10.92
CA GLY A 122 -13.16 -5.38 11.52
C GLY A 122 -14.33 -5.21 10.58
N ALA A 123 -15.17 -4.23 10.86
CA ALA A 123 -16.32 -3.89 10.03
C ALA A 123 -16.26 -2.42 9.59
N VAL A 124 -16.88 -2.13 8.45
CA VAL A 124 -17.08 -0.77 7.98
C VAL A 124 -18.07 -0.06 8.89
N SER A 125 -17.61 0.97 9.59
CA SER A 125 -18.44 1.78 10.48
C SER A 125 -19.16 2.90 9.74
N TYR A 126 -18.46 3.57 8.80
CA TYR A 126 -18.99 4.70 8.06
C TYR A 126 -18.30 4.85 6.71
N ILE A 127 -18.99 5.46 5.73
CA ILE A 127 -18.44 5.79 4.43
C ILE A 127 -18.75 7.26 4.14
N ALA A 128 -17.71 8.09 4.15
CA ALA A 128 -17.79 9.46 3.68
C ALA A 128 -17.71 9.47 2.14
N LYS A 129 -18.71 10.05 1.51
CA LYS A 129 -18.77 10.20 0.05
C LYS A 129 -18.48 11.65 -0.32
N ASN A 130 -17.88 11.85 -1.49
CA ASN A 130 -17.61 13.18 -2.03
C ASN A 130 -16.72 14.03 -1.11
N VAL A 131 -15.73 13.41 -0.48
CA VAL A 131 -14.71 14.14 0.29
C VAL A 131 -13.85 14.91 -0.71
N GLN A 132 -13.81 16.24 -0.53
CA GLN A 132 -13.05 17.12 -1.42
C GLN A 132 -11.55 16.91 -1.22
N MET A 133 -10.86 16.68 -2.32
CA MET A 133 -9.40 16.65 -2.40
C MET A 133 -8.89 17.77 -3.31
N THR A 134 -7.58 17.91 -3.40
CA THR A 134 -6.95 18.94 -4.25
C THR A 134 -7.37 18.82 -5.72
N ASP A 135 -7.49 17.60 -6.25
CA ASP A 135 -7.77 17.34 -7.67
C ASP A 135 -9.03 16.51 -7.91
N GLY A 136 -9.97 16.52 -6.98
CA GLY A 136 -11.22 15.80 -7.18
C GLY A 136 -11.97 15.46 -5.91
N MET A 137 -12.80 14.46 -6.01
CA MET A 137 -13.57 13.92 -4.88
C MET A 137 -13.24 12.45 -4.69
N THR A 138 -13.11 12.03 -3.44
CA THR A 138 -12.87 10.64 -3.09
C THR A 138 -13.87 10.13 -2.06
N ARG A 139 -13.88 8.81 -1.86
CA ARG A 139 -14.58 8.15 -0.76
C ARG A 139 -13.58 7.76 0.30
N ILE A 140 -13.99 7.92 1.54
CA ILE A 140 -13.22 7.50 2.70
C ILE A 140 -14.03 6.43 3.44
N ILE A 141 -13.38 5.32 3.72
CA ILE A 141 -13.95 4.19 4.46
C ILE A 141 -13.42 4.26 5.89
N TYR A 142 -14.31 4.33 6.84
CA TYR A 142 -14.02 4.26 8.27
C TYR A 142 -14.40 2.87 8.78
N SER A 143 -13.50 2.22 9.53
CA SER A 143 -13.77 0.92 10.13
C SER A 143 -13.34 0.91 11.61
N ASP A 144 -13.93 0.00 12.39
CA ASP A 144 -13.62 -0.22 13.80
C ASP A 144 -12.33 -1.03 14.03
N LEU A 145 -11.72 -1.46 12.95
CA LEU A 145 -10.43 -2.13 12.96
C LEU A 145 -9.34 -1.14 13.45
N LYS A 146 -8.42 -1.60 14.27
CA LYS A 146 -7.25 -0.81 14.67
C LYS A 146 -6.10 -1.07 13.72
N SER A 147 -5.57 -0.02 13.12
CA SER A 147 -4.52 -0.13 12.11
C SER A 147 -3.59 1.07 12.14
N ASN A 148 -2.37 0.84 11.64
CA ASN A 148 -1.35 1.85 11.43
C ASN A 148 -1.13 2.05 9.92
N ALA A 149 -1.11 3.30 9.47
CA ALA A 149 -0.87 3.64 8.06
C ALA A 149 0.62 3.64 7.68
N GLY A 150 1.51 3.92 8.63
CA GLY A 150 2.91 4.24 8.37
C GLY A 150 3.73 3.12 7.72
N THR A 151 3.36 1.86 7.91
CA THR A 151 4.04 0.69 7.32
C THR A 151 3.40 0.18 6.03
N GLY A 152 2.35 0.84 5.56
CA GLY A 152 1.54 0.39 4.44
C GLY A 152 0.53 -0.68 4.85
N THR A 153 -0.75 -0.33 4.78
CA THR A 153 -1.84 -1.24 5.10
C THR A 153 -2.90 -1.14 4.02
N PHE A 154 -3.25 -2.28 3.45
CA PHE A 154 -4.32 -2.40 2.49
C PHE A 154 -5.57 -2.93 3.15
N LEU A 155 -6.71 -2.38 2.76
CA LEU A 155 -8.03 -2.85 3.20
C LEU A 155 -8.61 -3.76 2.11
N MET A 156 -9.01 -4.97 2.50
CA MET A 156 -9.59 -5.98 1.61
C MET A 156 -11.03 -6.28 2.00
N ASN A 157 -11.81 -6.70 1.02
CA ASN A 157 -13.10 -7.35 1.25
C ASN A 157 -12.92 -8.86 1.53
N THR A 158 -14.01 -9.53 1.88
CA THR A 158 -14.01 -10.99 2.15
C THR A 158 -13.80 -11.86 0.90
N ALA A 159 -13.84 -11.28 -0.30
CA ALA A 159 -13.48 -11.95 -1.54
C ALA A 159 -11.98 -11.92 -1.84
N GLY A 160 -11.16 -11.28 -0.98
CA GLY A 160 -9.71 -11.17 -1.17
C GLY A 160 -9.28 -10.05 -2.12
N GLN A 161 -10.15 -9.08 -2.39
CA GLN A 161 -9.86 -7.96 -3.28
C GLN A 161 -9.50 -6.71 -2.48
N ILE A 162 -8.50 -5.95 -2.90
CA ILE A 162 -8.18 -4.64 -2.30
C ILE A 162 -9.32 -3.66 -2.60
N ILE A 163 -9.89 -3.07 -1.55
CA ILE A 163 -10.94 -2.04 -1.64
C ILE A 163 -10.44 -0.66 -1.21
N GLY A 164 -9.26 -0.56 -0.63
CA GLY A 164 -8.64 0.70 -0.24
C GLY A 164 -7.28 0.51 0.43
N TRP A 165 -6.68 1.60 0.83
CA TRP A 165 -5.48 1.60 1.67
C TRP A 165 -5.63 2.59 2.81
N VAL A 166 -5.00 2.25 3.95
CA VAL A 166 -5.10 3.02 5.17
C VAL A 166 -4.28 4.29 5.07
N THR A 167 -4.85 5.39 5.55
CA THR A 167 -4.22 6.71 5.63
C THR A 167 -4.53 7.36 6.96
N ASP A 168 -3.67 8.25 7.42
CA ASP A 168 -3.90 9.08 8.60
C ASP A 168 -4.43 10.49 8.26
N GLU A 169 -4.51 10.83 6.97
CA GLU A 169 -4.81 12.20 6.52
C GLU A 169 -6.26 12.65 6.78
N TYR A 170 -7.22 11.71 6.79
CA TYR A 170 -8.66 12.03 6.89
C TYR A 170 -9.27 11.65 8.24
N LYS A 171 -8.44 11.53 9.27
CA LYS A 171 -8.93 11.39 10.63
C LYS A 171 -9.56 12.71 11.07
N SER A 172 -10.76 12.63 11.63
CA SER A 172 -11.51 13.77 12.18
C SER A 172 -11.70 13.60 13.68
N GLU A 173 -12.04 14.67 14.35
CA GLU A 173 -12.43 14.65 15.76
C GLU A 173 -13.58 13.63 15.97
N GLY A 174 -13.37 12.66 16.87
CA GLY A 174 -14.29 11.53 17.11
C GLY A 174 -14.02 10.28 16.26
N SER A 175 -13.03 10.30 15.36
CA SER A 175 -12.60 9.12 14.59
C SER A 175 -11.20 8.65 14.93
N GLU A 176 -10.63 9.10 16.04
CA GLU A 176 -9.24 8.83 16.44
C GLU A 176 -9.00 7.33 16.66
N ASP A 177 -10.02 6.60 17.13
CA ASP A 177 -9.96 5.16 17.35
C ASP A 177 -10.34 4.34 16.11
N MET A 178 -10.70 4.99 15.00
CA MET A 178 -11.07 4.33 13.75
C MET A 178 -9.89 4.24 12.79
N THR A 179 -9.87 3.18 12.00
CA THR A 179 -9.03 3.10 10.82
C THR A 179 -9.73 3.81 9.66
N VAL A 180 -8.98 4.68 9.00
CA VAL A 180 -9.43 5.46 7.87
C VAL A 180 -8.72 4.96 6.62
N ALA A 181 -9.46 4.68 5.55
CA ALA A 181 -8.91 4.19 4.30
C ALA A 181 -9.46 4.96 3.09
N MET A 182 -8.59 5.27 2.15
CA MET A 182 -8.97 5.81 0.83
C MET A 182 -9.53 4.67 -0.03
N ALA A 183 -10.63 4.94 -0.71
CA ALA A 183 -11.33 3.95 -1.51
C ALA A 183 -10.64 3.72 -2.86
N ILE A 184 -10.26 2.47 -3.18
CA ILE A 184 -9.46 2.12 -4.36
C ILE A 184 -10.10 2.51 -5.69
N SER A 185 -11.44 2.47 -5.80
CA SER A 185 -12.13 2.69 -7.07
C SER A 185 -11.96 4.10 -7.63
N ASP A 186 -11.75 5.09 -6.77
CA ASP A 186 -11.51 6.47 -7.18
C ASP A 186 -10.12 6.66 -7.82
N TYR A 187 -9.20 5.72 -7.60
CA TYR A 187 -7.80 5.76 -8.03
C TYR A 187 -7.42 4.73 -9.08
N LYS A 188 -8.34 3.84 -9.49
CA LYS A 188 -8.03 2.78 -10.47
C LYS A 188 -7.42 3.33 -11.75
N SER A 189 -7.98 4.42 -12.29
CA SER A 189 -7.44 5.04 -13.52
C SER A 189 -6.04 5.65 -13.34
N ILE A 190 -5.72 6.11 -12.13
CA ILE A 190 -4.37 6.61 -11.78
C ILE A 190 -3.42 5.43 -11.70
N LEU A 191 -3.79 4.37 -10.96
CA LEU A 191 -2.99 3.17 -10.83
C LEU A 191 -2.73 2.47 -12.17
N GLU A 192 -3.72 2.41 -13.05
CA GLU A 192 -3.56 1.90 -14.42
C GLU A 192 -2.54 2.72 -15.22
N LYS A 193 -2.59 4.06 -15.14
CA LYS A 193 -1.60 4.92 -15.79
C LYS A 193 -0.20 4.76 -15.20
N MET A 194 -0.09 4.58 -13.89
CA MET A 194 1.19 4.36 -13.22
C MET A 194 1.80 3.00 -13.57
N SER A 195 0.98 2.03 -13.96
CA SER A 195 1.39 0.67 -14.31
C SER A 195 1.85 0.53 -15.77
N ASN A 196 1.50 1.47 -16.62
CA ASN A 196 1.87 1.51 -18.04
C ASN A 196 3.14 2.34 -18.28
#